data_f331f0067678126a68b378ae7544f4c5
#
_entry.id   f331f0067678126a68b378ae7544f4c5
#
_cell.length_a   1.000
_cell.length_b   1.000
_cell.length_c   1.000
_cell.angle_alpha   90.00
_cell.angle_beta   90.00
_cell.angle_gamma   90.00
#
_symmetry.space_group_name_H-M   'P 1'
#
loop_
_entity.id
_entity.type
_entity.pdbx_description
1 polymer ?
#
loop_
_entity_poly.entity_id
_entity_poly.type
_entity_poly.pdbx_seq_one_letter_code
_entity_poly.pdbx_strand_id
1 'polypeptide(L)'
;MTRTFIHRAPLAAVILCIAVFSHAAVDDLTDVVPAGAPVVAYIADVPGTMDQWAASPLAELWNDPQVRRFFAPLRGEIDIDRWNEVVREETGFSMNEIKEMFTGDLVVFIDDLEVVLEGGEEDLDFSMTVLAAVGENAEKAEKLILEQEAKVAADEDADDDGEGDSSYEIREFRGIDLHIESEFSSDEIIDEVGWAIVDGVLAVASPVDSLERAVAGILDGGVDDSLRSGTNFATTTKHIRSADSWFFMDVDPWLPLLRAAMTEGLAAAQEAGNPFPVDQTTLMDALGIEAMQALFASFDFDGRIMDMNFGATYTENSGLMKLIAYGPGEAPRLTYIPLDSDSFTTATFNFQSSWSAMVDIMNGINPALMGMAAMQLQSMAQNAGAQLDLRRDLLDNLTGEMASIQNLEGVIGDTFAELKLEQDQVVALGIHQHEALENVIETIKGMVGQGSEFFTKRDFEGHTIFTLDIPQAEGKRPGNEIAYVITDGHLLISMGTPATLEKVLLKLGDTKNSVWKLPEVRRAVGRLPDGAAAIQYQDLRSIGDLAFHAIAIADRLHAEDGEDFRICDPSAIPDAGMVGRYFAAGVSGVWKDDRSLLIRALVLPAGKE
;
A
#
# COMPACT_ATOMS: atom_id res chain seq x y z
N MET A 1 -9.20 15.04 23.15
CA MET A 1 -7.79 14.62 23.24
C MET A 1 -7.06 14.58 21.89
N THR A 2 -7.69 14.35 20.75
CA THR A 2 -7.03 14.36 19.42
C THR A 2 -6.43 15.72 18.98
N ARG A 3 -6.74 16.82 19.64
CA ARG A 3 -6.22 18.16 19.25
C ARG A 3 -4.86 18.50 19.89
N THR A 4 -4.54 17.99 21.06
CA THR A 4 -3.30 18.33 21.78
C THR A 4 -2.09 17.58 21.19
N PHE A 5 -2.29 16.34 20.73
CA PHE A 5 -1.24 15.57 20.05
C PHE A 5 -0.77 16.19 18.73
N ILE A 6 -1.65 16.98 18.06
CA ILE A 6 -1.33 17.63 16.77
C ILE A 6 -0.41 18.86 16.96
N HIS A 7 -0.40 19.51 18.12
CA HIS A 7 0.42 20.72 18.33
C HIS A 7 1.87 20.43 18.78
N ARG A 8 2.13 19.28 19.42
CA ARG A 8 3.49 18.87 19.85
C ARG A 8 4.02 17.60 19.15
N ALA A 9 3.18 16.92 18.38
CA ALA A 9 3.62 15.96 17.37
C ALA A 9 4.75 16.47 16.42
N PRO A 10 5.06 17.79 16.31
CA PRO A 10 6.18 18.20 15.48
C PRO A 10 7.50 17.60 15.93
N LEU A 11 7.82 17.51 17.21
CA LEU A 11 9.10 16.93 17.62
C LEU A 11 9.13 15.42 17.36
N ALA A 12 8.07 14.69 17.73
CA ALA A 12 7.96 13.26 17.43
C ALA A 12 7.76 13.01 15.92
N ALA A 13 6.97 13.83 15.21
CA ALA A 13 6.81 13.74 13.76
C ALA A 13 8.04 14.25 13.01
N VAL A 14 8.74 15.26 13.52
CA VAL A 14 10.02 15.73 13.00
C VAL A 14 11.10 14.69 13.28
N ILE A 15 11.15 14.09 14.46
CA ILE A 15 12.00 12.93 14.75
C ILE A 15 11.59 11.76 13.84
N LEU A 16 10.31 11.49 13.63
CA LEU A 16 9.82 10.44 12.72
C LEU A 16 10.17 10.71 11.24
N CYS A 17 10.11 11.98 10.81
CA CYS A 17 10.53 12.39 9.46
C CYS A 17 12.05 12.59 9.32
N ILE A 18 12.74 12.84 10.44
CA ILE A 18 14.18 13.14 10.53
C ILE A 18 14.97 11.88 10.85
N ALA A 19 14.29 10.93 11.41
CA ALA A 19 14.79 9.65 11.86
C ALA A 19 15.45 8.83 10.76
N VAL A 20 16.42 9.34 10.10
CA VAL A 20 17.09 8.75 8.96
C VAL A 20 18.62 8.82 9.07
N PHE A 21 19.34 8.62 10.20
CA PHE A 21 20.82 8.66 10.14
C PHE A 21 21.55 8.19 11.39
N SER A 22 22.21 7.00 11.46
CA SER A 22 23.42 6.86 12.30
C SER A 22 23.94 5.46 12.68
N HIS A 23 25.20 5.28 13.08
CA HIS A 23 25.80 4.03 13.63
C HIS A 23 25.91 4.10 15.16
N ALA A 24 25.48 3.03 15.85
CA ALA A 24 25.44 2.94 17.30
C ALA A 24 26.45 1.94 17.90
N ALA A 25 26.60 2.02 19.23
CA ALA A 25 27.38 1.07 20.03
C ALA A 25 26.67 -0.27 20.27
N VAL A 26 25.35 -0.35 20.12
CA VAL A 26 24.61 -1.61 20.05
C VAL A 26 24.77 -2.14 18.63
N ASP A 27 25.23 -3.37 18.46
CA ASP A 27 25.47 -3.99 17.15
C ASP A 27 24.22 -4.00 16.25
N ASP A 28 23.00 -3.92 16.84
CA ASP A 28 21.73 -3.82 16.14
C ASP A 28 20.63 -3.30 17.09
N LEU A 29 20.10 -2.12 16.81
CA LEU A 29 19.06 -1.48 17.64
C LEU A 29 17.79 -2.33 17.80
N THR A 30 17.55 -3.29 16.90
CA THR A 30 16.39 -4.20 17.02
C THR A 30 16.52 -5.17 18.19
N ASP A 31 17.69 -5.32 18.80
CA ASP A 31 17.88 -6.10 20.01
C ASP A 31 17.30 -5.42 21.26
N VAL A 32 17.07 -4.11 21.19
CA VAL A 32 16.41 -3.32 22.26
C VAL A 32 14.88 -3.31 22.12
N VAL A 33 14.37 -3.59 20.92
CA VAL A 33 12.91 -3.61 20.65
C VAL A 33 12.28 -4.84 21.26
N PRO A 34 11.20 -4.73 22.07
CA PRO A 34 10.50 -5.88 22.64
C PRO A 34 9.87 -6.79 21.58
N ALA A 35 9.81 -8.11 21.83
CA ALA A 35 9.19 -9.08 20.92
C ALA A 35 7.70 -8.83 20.67
N GLY A 36 7.02 -8.21 21.63
CA GLY A 36 5.60 -7.88 21.56
C GLY A 36 5.29 -6.53 20.92
N ALA A 37 6.28 -5.81 20.39
CA ALA A 37 6.06 -4.51 19.75
C ALA A 37 5.06 -4.60 18.58
N PRO A 38 3.89 -3.91 18.66
CA PRO A 38 2.85 -3.95 17.64
C PRO A 38 3.29 -3.43 16.28
N VAL A 39 4.17 -2.44 16.28
CA VAL A 39 4.68 -1.78 15.06
C VAL A 39 6.15 -1.49 15.24
N VAL A 40 6.93 -1.78 14.22
CA VAL A 40 8.35 -1.43 14.15
C VAL A 40 8.68 -0.91 12.77
N ALA A 41 9.32 0.24 12.70
CA ALA A 41 9.96 0.78 11.50
C ALA A 41 11.47 0.86 11.74
N TYR A 42 12.23 0.42 10.77
CA TYR A 42 13.69 0.35 10.83
C TYR A 42 14.32 0.92 9.57
N ILE A 43 15.41 1.63 9.75
CA ILE A 43 16.24 2.12 8.66
C ILE A 43 17.70 1.88 9.03
N ALA A 44 18.39 1.11 8.20
CA ALA A 44 19.82 0.88 8.33
C ALA A 44 20.61 2.01 7.66
N ASP A 45 21.79 2.34 8.22
CA ASP A 45 22.72 3.31 7.63
C ASP A 45 22.01 4.48 6.94
N VAL A 46 21.42 5.28 7.74
CA VAL A 46 20.54 6.32 7.22
C VAL A 46 21.27 7.41 6.45
N PRO A 47 22.53 7.85 6.74
CA PRO A 47 23.28 8.65 5.78
C PRO A 47 23.39 8.00 4.40
N GLY A 48 23.71 6.70 4.36
CA GLY A 48 23.78 5.95 3.12
C GLY A 48 22.45 5.87 2.38
N THR A 49 21.36 5.58 3.10
CA THR A 49 19.99 5.52 2.54
C THR A 49 19.56 6.86 1.95
N MET A 50 19.89 8.00 2.60
CA MET A 50 19.57 9.31 1.99
C MET A 50 20.46 9.66 0.80
N ASP A 51 21.72 9.30 0.82
CA ASP A 51 22.57 9.51 -0.33
C ASP A 51 22.06 8.69 -1.53
N GLN A 52 21.60 7.46 -1.29
CA GLN A 52 20.94 6.63 -2.29
C GLN A 52 19.62 7.25 -2.75
N TRP A 53 18.77 7.72 -1.83
CA TRP A 53 17.55 8.46 -2.17
C TRP A 53 17.87 9.69 -3.03
N ALA A 54 18.83 10.52 -2.61
CA ALA A 54 19.22 11.73 -3.33
C ALA A 54 19.75 11.43 -4.73
N ALA A 55 20.38 10.26 -4.94
CA ALA A 55 20.84 9.77 -6.23
C ALA A 55 19.76 9.02 -7.03
N SER A 56 18.58 8.80 -6.45
CA SER A 56 17.51 8.04 -7.08
C SER A 56 16.82 8.80 -8.21
N PRO A 57 16.26 8.10 -9.20
CA PRO A 57 15.45 8.72 -10.24
C PRO A 57 14.23 9.47 -9.70
N LEU A 58 13.70 9.05 -8.53
CA LEU A 58 12.56 9.71 -7.90
C LEU A 58 12.95 11.08 -7.34
N ALA A 59 14.10 11.20 -6.69
CA ALA A 59 14.62 12.47 -6.23
C ALA A 59 15.00 13.40 -7.41
N GLU A 60 15.59 12.84 -8.49
CA GLU A 60 15.85 13.59 -9.72
C GLU A 60 14.55 14.13 -10.33
N LEU A 61 13.50 13.28 -10.45
CA LEU A 61 12.18 13.68 -10.92
C LEU A 61 11.58 14.78 -10.03
N TRP A 62 11.57 14.59 -8.71
CA TRP A 62 11.05 15.55 -7.75
C TRP A 62 11.73 16.92 -7.84
N ASN A 63 13.02 16.93 -8.20
CA ASN A 63 13.83 18.13 -8.39
C ASN A 63 13.79 18.70 -9.81
N ASP A 64 13.11 18.04 -10.78
CA ASP A 64 12.94 18.59 -12.13
C ASP A 64 12.20 19.95 -12.08
N PRO A 65 12.68 20.97 -12.81
CA PRO A 65 12.05 22.30 -12.80
C PRO A 65 10.57 22.32 -13.20
N GLN A 66 10.11 21.38 -14.03
CA GLN A 66 8.70 21.29 -14.42
C GLN A 66 7.86 20.70 -13.29
N VAL A 67 8.34 19.64 -12.64
CA VAL A 67 7.69 19.00 -11.48
C VAL A 67 7.65 19.96 -10.29
N ARG A 68 8.75 20.67 -10.04
CA ARG A 68 8.81 21.70 -8.99
C ARG A 68 7.78 22.81 -9.23
N ARG A 69 7.57 23.22 -10.47
CA ARG A 69 6.59 24.23 -10.82
C ARG A 69 5.16 23.70 -10.70
N PHE A 70 4.93 22.46 -11.12
CA PHE A 70 3.63 21.80 -11.01
C PHE A 70 3.19 21.65 -9.55
N PHE A 71 4.08 21.20 -8.65
CA PHE A 71 3.81 21.09 -7.23
C PHE A 71 4.13 22.38 -6.44
N ALA A 72 4.25 23.55 -7.10
CA ALA A 72 4.55 24.78 -6.39
C ALA A 72 3.53 25.16 -5.30
N PRO A 73 2.20 24.95 -5.45
CA PRO A 73 1.26 25.17 -4.36
C PRO A 73 1.54 24.28 -3.15
N LEU A 74 1.63 22.96 -3.36
CA LEU A 74 1.97 22.01 -2.31
C LEU A 74 3.32 22.35 -1.66
N ARG A 75 4.32 22.73 -2.46
CA ARG A 75 5.63 23.16 -1.95
C ARG A 75 5.58 24.51 -1.23
N GLY A 76 4.60 25.36 -1.56
CA GLY A 76 4.38 26.64 -0.88
C GLY A 76 3.68 26.48 0.47
N GLU A 77 2.85 25.47 0.62
CA GLU A 77 2.19 25.10 1.88
C GLU A 77 3.00 24.10 2.71
N ILE A 78 3.69 23.16 2.04
CA ILE A 78 4.74 22.32 2.59
C ILE A 78 6.07 22.86 2.04
N ASP A 79 6.31 24.17 2.19
CA ASP A 79 7.52 24.83 1.70
C ASP A 79 8.75 24.07 2.23
N ILE A 80 9.40 23.28 1.37
CA ILE A 80 10.58 22.51 1.79
C ILE A 80 11.71 23.46 2.21
N ASP A 81 11.81 24.63 1.60
CA ASP A 81 12.69 25.68 2.08
C ASP A 81 12.14 26.29 3.38
N ARG A 82 10.80 26.44 3.52
CA ARG A 82 10.12 26.77 4.78
C ARG A 82 10.04 25.57 5.71
N TRP A 83 9.97 24.35 5.20
CA TRP A 83 10.11 23.15 6.02
C TRP A 83 11.48 23.11 6.70
N ASN A 84 12.55 23.49 6.03
CA ASN A 84 13.85 23.75 6.67
C ASN A 84 13.80 24.94 7.64
N GLU A 85 12.96 25.95 7.38
CA GLU A 85 12.71 27.07 8.30
C GLU A 85 11.79 26.63 9.43
N VAL A 86 10.69 25.92 9.15
CA VAL A 86 9.76 25.35 10.13
C VAL A 86 10.50 24.32 11.00
N VAL A 87 11.24 23.39 10.41
CA VAL A 87 12.10 22.48 11.16
C VAL A 87 13.11 23.26 12.00
N ARG A 88 13.67 24.36 11.47
CA ARG A 88 14.57 25.22 12.24
C ARG A 88 13.84 26.07 13.29
N GLU A 89 12.63 26.53 13.02
CA GLU A 89 11.78 27.27 13.96
C GLU A 89 11.28 26.34 15.08
N GLU A 90 10.82 25.14 14.73
CA GLU A 90 10.25 24.15 15.65
C GLU A 90 11.34 23.38 16.42
N THR A 91 12.44 22.99 15.76
CA THR A 91 13.53 22.19 16.37
C THR A 91 14.80 22.98 16.65
N GLY A 92 14.90 24.23 16.18
CA GLY A 92 16.14 25.02 16.22
C GLY A 92 17.23 24.56 15.25
N PHE A 93 17.02 23.48 14.49
CA PHE A 93 18.04 22.86 13.63
C PHE A 93 17.64 22.90 12.16
N SER A 94 18.62 23.11 11.31
CA SER A 94 18.46 22.83 9.89
C SER A 94 18.49 21.31 9.65
N MET A 95 17.83 20.85 8.58
CA MET A 95 17.90 19.45 8.13
C MET A 95 19.34 18.95 7.95
N ASN A 96 20.28 19.81 7.57
CA ASN A 96 21.68 19.43 7.46
C ASN A 96 22.34 19.20 8.82
N GLU A 97 22.03 20.04 9.83
CA GLU A 97 22.55 19.86 11.20
C GLU A 97 21.99 18.58 11.81
N ILE A 98 20.73 18.30 11.57
CA ILE A 98 20.08 17.05 11.96
C ILE A 98 20.74 15.87 11.25
N LYS A 99 20.92 15.94 9.92
CA LYS A 99 21.66 14.93 9.16
C LYS A 99 23.04 14.65 9.72
N GLU A 100 23.74 15.68 10.19
CA GLU A 100 25.08 15.55 10.76
C GLU A 100 25.09 15.02 12.20
N MET A 101 23.94 14.95 12.90
CA MET A 101 23.88 14.39 14.25
C MET A 101 23.94 12.86 14.24
N PHE A 102 23.36 12.24 13.23
CA PHE A 102 23.20 10.80 13.16
C PHE A 102 24.38 10.12 12.46
N THR A 103 24.72 8.89 12.84
CA THR A 103 25.86 8.12 12.31
C THR A 103 25.57 6.65 11.92
N GLY A 104 24.31 6.14 11.92
CA GLY A 104 23.94 4.73 11.57
C GLY A 104 22.44 4.42 11.61
N ASP A 105 21.98 3.47 12.39
CA ASP A 105 20.62 2.93 12.34
C ASP A 105 19.59 3.76 13.10
N LEU A 106 18.34 3.63 12.68
CA LEU A 106 17.18 4.16 13.37
C LEU A 106 16.14 3.06 13.55
N VAL A 107 15.50 3.07 14.70
CA VAL A 107 14.32 2.26 14.99
C VAL A 107 13.26 3.14 15.62
N VAL A 108 12.04 3.02 15.11
CA VAL A 108 10.84 3.58 15.73
C VAL A 108 9.90 2.43 16.02
N PHE A 109 9.39 2.32 17.23
CA PHE A 109 8.45 1.27 17.56
C PHE A 109 7.39 1.73 18.56
N ILE A 110 6.25 1.09 18.49
CA ILE A 110 5.22 1.11 19.51
C ILE A 110 5.51 -0.09 20.40
N ASP A 111 5.70 0.10 21.70
CA ASP A 111 6.02 -0.99 22.63
C ASP A 111 4.84 -1.44 23.48
N ASP A 112 3.79 -0.62 23.58
CA ASP A 112 2.52 -0.98 24.20
C ASP A 112 1.36 -0.35 23.42
N LEU A 113 0.24 -1.05 23.38
CA LEU A 113 -0.97 -0.61 22.71
C LEU A 113 -2.17 -1.07 23.53
N GLU A 114 -2.83 -0.13 24.19
CA GLU A 114 -4.04 -0.41 24.97
C GLU A 114 -5.24 0.31 24.34
N VAL A 115 -6.34 -0.42 24.22
CA VAL A 115 -7.62 0.15 23.78
C VAL A 115 -8.47 0.39 25.01
N VAL A 116 -8.63 1.64 25.38
CA VAL A 116 -9.47 2.04 26.52
C VAL A 116 -10.88 2.35 26.01
N LEU A 117 -11.86 1.56 26.44
CA LEU A 117 -13.28 1.77 26.14
C LEU A 117 -13.94 2.46 27.31
N GLU A 118 -13.98 3.79 27.35
CA GLU A 118 -14.71 4.56 28.38
C GLU A 118 -15.89 5.32 27.74
N GLY A 119 -17.11 5.02 28.28
CA GLY A 119 -18.32 5.80 27.98
C GLY A 119 -18.84 5.75 26.53
N GLY A 120 -18.32 4.86 25.70
CA GLY A 120 -18.68 4.75 24.28
C GLY A 120 -17.78 5.58 23.36
N GLU A 121 -16.74 6.18 23.90
CA GLU A 121 -15.62 6.73 23.11
C GLU A 121 -14.45 5.73 23.20
N GLU A 122 -13.88 5.39 22.04
CA GLU A 122 -12.67 4.58 21.95
C GLU A 122 -11.48 5.52 22.08
N ASP A 123 -10.72 5.38 23.17
CA ASP A 123 -9.43 6.05 23.32
C ASP A 123 -8.31 5.04 23.08
N LEU A 124 -7.35 5.42 22.25
CA LEU A 124 -6.20 4.61 21.93
C LEU A 124 -5.00 5.12 22.73
N ASP A 125 -4.59 4.36 23.73
CA ASP A 125 -3.38 4.64 24.47
C ASP A 125 -2.23 3.78 23.89
N PHE A 126 -1.12 4.42 23.60
CA PHE A 126 0.06 3.73 23.05
C PHE A 126 1.35 4.39 23.52
N SER A 127 2.35 3.57 23.77
CA SER A 127 3.70 4.03 24.04
C SER A 127 4.57 3.93 22.80
N MET A 128 5.32 4.98 22.49
CA MET A 128 6.20 5.06 21.34
C MET A 128 7.64 5.32 21.78
N THR A 129 8.55 4.59 21.17
CA THR A 129 9.99 4.75 21.39
C THR A 129 10.73 4.95 20.08
N VAL A 130 11.65 5.89 20.06
CA VAL A 130 12.57 6.16 18.96
C VAL A 130 13.98 5.94 19.46
N LEU A 131 14.74 5.09 18.78
CA LEU A 131 16.17 4.87 19.04
C LEU A 131 16.96 5.31 17.81
N ALA A 132 17.88 6.21 18.00
CA ALA A 132 18.70 6.73 16.93
C ALA A 132 20.17 6.73 17.36
N ALA A 133 21.00 6.07 16.61
CA ALA A 133 22.40 6.04 16.91
C ALA A 133 23.07 7.35 16.51
N VAL A 134 23.66 8.07 17.44
CA VAL A 134 24.38 9.33 17.26
C VAL A 134 25.90 9.14 17.38
N GLY A 135 26.35 7.99 17.84
CA GLY A 135 27.75 7.59 17.86
C GLY A 135 28.69 8.67 18.42
N GLU A 136 29.71 9.04 17.64
CA GLU A 136 30.67 10.09 17.99
C GLU A 136 30.09 11.51 18.06
N ASN A 137 28.86 11.71 17.56
CA ASN A 137 28.17 13.00 17.60
C ASN A 137 27.29 13.18 18.85
N ALA A 138 27.32 12.25 19.81
CA ALA A 138 26.49 12.27 21.02
C ALA A 138 26.56 13.63 21.76
N GLU A 139 27.75 14.16 22.04
CA GLU A 139 27.91 15.46 22.70
C GLU A 139 27.33 16.62 21.89
N LYS A 140 27.43 16.54 20.55
CA LYS A 140 26.82 17.54 19.64
C LYS A 140 25.33 17.45 19.67
N ALA A 141 24.76 16.24 19.63
CA ALA A 141 23.31 15.99 19.67
C ALA A 141 22.72 16.50 20.99
N GLU A 142 23.29 16.11 22.13
CA GLU A 142 22.89 16.56 23.45
C GLU A 142 22.86 18.09 23.56
N LYS A 143 23.98 18.74 23.19
CA LYS A 143 24.07 20.19 23.22
C LYS A 143 22.98 20.85 22.36
N LEU A 144 22.75 20.33 21.20
CA LEU A 144 21.77 20.88 20.26
C LEU A 144 20.34 20.75 20.83
N ILE A 145 19.99 19.59 21.40
CA ILE A 145 18.66 19.37 22.00
C ILE A 145 18.48 20.32 23.19
N LEU A 146 19.47 20.43 24.08
CA LEU A 146 19.40 21.33 25.24
C LEU A 146 19.32 22.81 24.83
N GLU A 147 20.00 23.23 23.76
CA GLU A 147 19.89 24.60 23.24
C GLU A 147 18.48 24.89 22.71
N GLN A 148 17.81 23.89 22.16
CA GLN A 148 16.43 24.02 21.68
C GLN A 148 15.43 24.08 22.85
N GLU A 149 15.52 23.17 23.81
CA GLU A 149 14.69 23.20 25.00
C GLU A 149 14.75 24.56 25.72
N ALA A 150 15.97 25.11 25.82
CA ALA A 150 16.16 26.44 26.42
C ALA A 150 15.48 27.57 25.62
N LYS A 151 15.34 27.43 24.29
CA LYS A 151 14.62 28.41 23.47
C LYS A 151 13.11 28.27 23.62
N VAL A 152 12.59 27.03 23.56
CA VAL A 152 11.16 26.76 23.75
C VAL A 152 10.70 27.29 25.11
N ALA A 153 11.42 26.98 26.19
CA ALA A 153 11.13 27.51 27.52
C ALA A 153 11.16 29.06 27.60
N ALA A 154 12.01 29.72 26.80
CA ALA A 154 12.09 31.18 26.78
C ALA A 154 10.93 31.83 25.98
N ASP A 155 10.40 31.14 24.98
CA ASP A 155 9.29 31.62 24.16
C ASP A 155 7.93 31.36 24.87
N GLU A 156 7.77 30.27 25.62
CA GLU A 156 6.58 29.99 26.44
C GLU A 156 6.36 31.02 27.57
N ASP A 157 7.43 31.53 28.18
CA ASP A 157 7.34 32.62 29.16
C ASP A 157 6.82 33.95 28.57
N ALA A 158 6.79 34.08 27.22
CA ALA A 158 6.35 35.29 26.52
C ALA A 158 4.85 35.31 26.15
N ASP A 159 4.24 34.14 25.97
CA ASP A 159 2.87 33.94 25.50
C ASP A 159 1.96 33.30 26.58
N ASP A 160 2.03 33.76 27.86
CA ASP A 160 1.25 33.26 28.99
C ASP A 160 -0.27 33.49 28.79
N ASP A 161 -0.89 32.70 27.90
CA ASP A 161 -2.34 32.65 27.70
C ASP A 161 -3.05 31.66 28.65
N GLY A 162 -2.34 31.02 29.56
CA GLY A 162 -2.90 30.26 30.72
C GLY A 162 -3.49 28.90 30.38
N GLU A 163 -3.17 28.28 29.28
CA GLU A 163 -3.63 26.92 28.92
C GLU A 163 -2.47 25.89 28.96
N GLY A 164 -2.11 25.43 30.15
CA GLY A 164 -1.24 24.27 30.40
C GLY A 164 0.05 24.65 31.16
N ASP A 165 0.25 24.03 32.31
CA ASP A 165 1.54 24.06 33.01
C ASP A 165 2.42 22.96 32.43
N SER A 166 3.57 23.29 31.84
CA SER A 166 4.62 22.32 31.51
C SER A 166 5.72 22.35 32.58
N SER A 167 6.31 21.19 32.83
CA SER A 167 7.49 21.12 33.70
C SER A 167 8.59 20.31 33.03
N TYR A 168 9.82 20.76 33.26
CA TYR A 168 11.01 20.05 32.81
C TYR A 168 11.80 19.58 34.03
N GLU A 169 12.20 18.28 34.04
CA GLU A 169 13.04 17.71 35.08
C GLU A 169 14.15 16.84 34.48
N ILE A 170 15.26 16.74 35.22
CA ILE A 170 16.30 15.75 34.93
C ILE A 170 16.25 14.70 36.03
N ARG A 171 16.04 13.44 35.64
CA ARG A 171 15.96 12.27 36.51
C ARG A 171 17.11 11.33 36.24
N GLU A 172 17.86 10.92 37.25
CA GLU A 172 18.93 9.93 37.08
C GLU A 172 18.33 8.50 37.09
N PHE A 173 18.60 7.74 36.03
CA PHE A 173 18.26 6.32 35.91
C PHE A 173 19.49 5.51 35.52
N ARG A 174 19.91 4.59 36.40
CA ARG A 174 21.11 3.73 36.21
C ARG A 174 22.39 4.48 35.85
N GLY A 175 22.55 5.72 36.32
CA GLY A 175 23.67 6.58 36.05
C GLY A 175 23.58 7.38 34.74
N ILE A 176 22.44 7.38 34.10
CA ILE A 176 22.10 8.16 32.90
C ILE A 176 21.13 9.26 33.31
N ASP A 177 21.36 10.48 32.85
CA ASP A 177 20.42 11.58 33.02
C ASP A 177 19.30 11.45 31.97
N LEU A 178 18.04 11.32 32.46
CA LEU A 178 16.83 11.36 31.63
C LEU A 178 16.29 12.78 31.67
N HIS A 179 16.10 13.37 30.52
CA HIS A 179 15.48 14.68 30.33
C HIS A 179 14.00 14.48 30.08
N ILE A 180 13.15 15.01 30.93
CA ILE A 180 11.72 14.72 30.94
C ILE A 180 10.94 16.02 30.86
N GLU A 181 10.04 16.11 29.90
CA GLU A 181 9.04 17.16 29.79
C GLU A 181 7.67 16.56 30.08
N SER A 182 6.94 17.18 31.01
CA SER A 182 5.60 16.74 31.41
C SER A 182 4.62 17.88 31.20
N GLU A 183 3.48 17.59 30.61
CA GLU A 183 2.36 18.52 30.46
C GLU A 183 1.27 18.21 31.46
N PHE A 184 0.71 19.24 32.10
CA PHE A 184 -0.29 19.09 33.13
C PHE A 184 -1.61 19.74 32.72
N SER A 185 -2.73 19.11 33.11
CA SER A 185 -4.05 19.73 33.12
C SER A 185 -4.67 19.54 34.51
N SER A 186 -4.94 20.67 35.19
CA SER A 186 -5.57 20.64 36.51
C SER A 186 -4.82 19.77 37.54
N ASP A 187 -3.49 19.82 37.57
CA ASP A 187 -2.59 19.04 38.44
C ASP A 187 -2.43 17.55 38.06
N GLU A 188 -3.04 17.08 36.96
CA GLU A 188 -2.82 15.72 36.42
C GLU A 188 -1.86 15.76 35.21
N ILE A 189 -0.91 14.82 35.15
CA ILE A 189 -0.03 14.64 33.99
C ILE A 189 -0.90 14.10 32.85
N ILE A 190 -0.95 14.85 31.74
CA ILE A 190 -1.70 14.45 30.54
C ILE A 190 -0.80 13.90 29.45
N ASP A 191 0.47 14.32 29.43
CA ASP A 191 1.48 13.81 28.51
C ASP A 191 2.88 13.90 29.14
N GLU A 192 3.72 12.94 28.83
CA GLU A 192 5.08 12.86 29.33
C GLU A 192 5.99 12.32 28.24
N VAL A 193 6.97 13.13 27.81
CA VAL A 193 7.99 12.76 26.81
C VAL A 193 9.36 12.89 27.42
N GLY A 194 10.20 11.89 27.22
CA GLY A 194 11.56 11.97 27.71
C GLY A 194 12.59 11.57 26.64
N TRP A 195 13.83 12.04 26.85
CA TRP A 195 14.96 11.61 26.05
C TRP A 195 16.22 11.40 26.89
N ALA A 196 17.12 10.58 26.35
CA ALA A 196 18.44 10.35 26.92
C ALA A 196 19.44 9.96 25.83
N ILE A 197 20.74 10.17 26.08
CA ILE A 197 21.79 9.63 25.22
C ILE A 197 22.60 8.60 26.02
N VAL A 198 22.65 7.37 25.50
CA VAL A 198 23.26 6.22 26.14
C VAL A 198 24.16 5.49 25.15
N ASP A 199 25.45 5.36 25.43
CA ASP A 199 26.42 4.65 24.59
C ASP A 199 26.37 5.03 23.10
N GLY A 200 26.11 6.32 22.81
CA GLY A 200 26.01 6.84 21.45
C GLY A 200 24.66 6.56 20.77
N VAL A 201 23.63 6.18 21.53
CA VAL A 201 22.24 6.08 21.08
C VAL A 201 21.43 7.20 21.73
N LEU A 202 20.74 8.00 20.91
CA LEU A 202 19.67 8.88 21.37
C LEU A 202 18.38 8.04 21.49
N ALA A 203 17.83 7.96 22.68
CA ALA A 203 16.54 7.37 22.96
C ALA A 203 15.53 8.49 23.27
N VAL A 204 14.37 8.46 22.63
CA VAL A 204 13.22 9.35 22.91
C VAL A 204 12.00 8.48 23.09
N ALA A 205 11.21 8.68 24.12
CA ALA A 205 10.01 7.90 24.33
C ALA A 205 8.90 8.67 25.05
N SER A 206 7.67 8.27 24.82
CA SER A 206 6.48 8.61 25.55
C SER A 206 5.70 7.32 25.83
N PRO A 207 5.31 7.03 27.08
CA PRO A 207 5.67 7.72 28.34
C PRO A 207 7.12 7.43 28.78
N VAL A 208 7.56 8.10 29.85
CA VAL A 208 8.94 7.97 30.40
C VAL A 208 9.31 6.54 30.82
N ASP A 209 8.33 5.75 31.27
CA ASP A 209 8.56 4.33 31.57
C ASP A 209 9.11 3.56 30.36
N SER A 210 8.71 3.93 29.13
CA SER A 210 9.25 3.37 27.89
C SER A 210 10.70 3.81 27.65
N LEU A 211 11.03 5.07 27.98
CA LEU A 211 12.41 5.55 27.95
C LEU A 211 13.30 4.77 28.93
N GLU A 212 12.84 4.56 30.15
CA GLU A 212 13.60 3.78 31.15
C GLU A 212 13.85 2.35 30.68
N ARG A 213 12.84 1.70 30.03
CA ARG A 213 13.01 0.37 29.41
C ARG A 213 14.02 0.38 28.27
N ALA A 214 13.95 1.39 27.41
CA ALA A 214 14.87 1.54 26.28
C ALA A 214 16.32 1.75 26.76
N VAL A 215 16.53 2.67 27.73
CA VAL A 215 17.82 2.92 28.36
C VAL A 215 18.38 1.66 29.02
N ALA A 216 17.55 0.91 29.75
CA ALA A 216 17.96 -0.36 30.35
C ALA A 216 18.37 -1.37 29.30
N GLY A 217 17.60 -1.51 28.21
CA GLY A 217 17.92 -2.40 27.08
C GLY A 217 19.24 -2.03 26.41
N ILE A 218 19.53 -0.74 26.20
CA ILE A 218 20.81 -0.29 25.62
C ILE A 218 21.97 -0.65 26.55
N LEU A 219 21.87 -0.35 27.85
CA LEU A 219 22.91 -0.62 28.84
C LEU A 219 23.19 -2.12 29.03
N ASP A 220 22.18 -2.96 28.88
CA ASP A 220 22.27 -4.41 29.03
C ASP A 220 22.68 -5.12 27.71
N GLY A 221 22.82 -4.36 26.60
CA GLY A 221 23.17 -4.88 25.27
C GLY A 221 22.04 -5.64 24.59
N GLY A 222 20.82 -5.29 24.90
CA GLY A 222 19.57 -5.86 24.37
C GLY A 222 18.58 -6.25 25.47
N VAL A 223 17.37 -6.62 25.07
CA VAL A 223 16.35 -7.17 25.97
C VAL A 223 16.25 -8.70 25.79
N ASP A 224 15.98 -9.41 26.89
CA ASP A 224 15.94 -10.90 26.89
C ASP A 224 14.90 -11.44 25.87
N ASP A 225 13.78 -10.76 25.72
CA ASP A 225 12.71 -11.08 24.77
C ASP A 225 12.62 -9.97 23.71
N SER A 226 13.63 -9.93 22.84
CA SER A 226 13.73 -8.93 21.79
C SER A 226 12.89 -9.30 20.57
N LEU A 227 12.63 -8.32 19.69
CA LEU A 227 11.90 -8.49 18.42
C LEU A 227 12.39 -9.70 17.62
N ARG A 228 13.70 -9.97 17.63
CA ARG A 228 14.30 -11.12 16.94
C ARG A 228 13.87 -12.47 17.49
N SER A 229 13.49 -12.54 18.76
CA SER A 229 12.97 -13.75 19.40
C SER A 229 11.48 -13.96 19.09
N GLY A 230 10.78 -12.91 18.65
CA GLY A 230 9.36 -12.93 18.34
C GLY A 230 9.03 -13.85 17.16
N THR A 231 8.06 -14.75 17.35
CA THR A 231 7.68 -15.76 16.35
C THR A 231 7.21 -15.13 15.05
N ASN A 232 6.36 -14.11 15.13
CA ASN A 232 5.78 -13.42 13.98
C ASN A 232 6.86 -12.67 13.20
N PHE A 233 7.77 -11.97 13.88
CA PHE A 233 8.89 -11.31 13.25
C PHE A 233 9.86 -12.31 12.60
N ALA A 234 10.18 -13.41 13.26
CA ALA A 234 11.08 -14.44 12.72
C ALA A 234 10.56 -15.05 11.40
N THR A 235 9.24 -15.21 11.25
CA THR A 235 8.64 -15.68 9.98
C THR A 235 8.73 -14.64 8.87
N THR A 236 8.76 -13.37 9.23
CA THR A 236 8.77 -12.21 8.31
C THR A 236 10.18 -11.83 7.86
N THR A 237 11.20 -12.02 8.74
CA THR A 237 12.59 -11.57 8.50
C THR A 237 13.22 -12.11 7.22
N LYS A 238 12.85 -13.31 6.78
CA LYS A 238 13.33 -13.89 5.50
C LYS A 238 13.00 -13.00 4.29
N HIS A 239 12.00 -12.11 4.40
CA HIS A 239 11.53 -11.24 3.33
C HIS A 239 12.07 -9.81 3.40
N ILE A 240 12.46 -9.35 4.61
CA ILE A 240 12.84 -7.95 4.87
C ILE A 240 14.29 -7.75 5.33
N ARG A 241 14.96 -8.80 5.81
CA ARG A 241 16.25 -8.70 6.54
C ARG A 241 17.41 -8.05 5.80
N SER A 242 17.39 -8.04 4.47
CA SER A 242 18.47 -7.47 3.66
C SER A 242 18.16 -6.08 3.13
N ALA A 243 17.02 -5.51 3.48
CA ALA A 243 16.62 -4.20 3.00
C ALA A 243 17.17 -3.10 3.91
N ASP A 244 17.54 -1.95 3.30
CA ASP A 244 18.01 -0.77 4.04
C ASP A 244 16.91 -0.18 4.92
N SER A 245 15.65 -0.33 4.51
CA SER A 245 14.50 0.13 5.30
C SER A 245 13.40 -0.90 5.30
N TRP A 246 12.76 -1.09 6.45
CA TRP A 246 11.62 -1.98 6.53
C TRP A 246 10.62 -1.55 7.62
N PHE A 247 9.41 -2.03 7.45
CA PHE A 247 8.27 -1.88 8.34
C PHE A 247 7.73 -3.26 8.69
N PHE A 248 7.41 -3.45 9.95
CA PHE A 248 6.79 -4.65 10.49
C PHE A 248 5.62 -4.25 11.39
N MET A 249 4.51 -4.97 11.26
CA MET A 249 3.33 -4.82 12.09
C MET A 249 2.87 -6.21 12.54
N ASP A 250 2.92 -6.47 13.83
CA ASP A 250 2.28 -7.64 14.45
C ASP A 250 0.77 -7.42 14.49
N VAL A 251 0.00 -8.37 13.98
CA VAL A 251 -1.47 -8.21 13.89
C VAL A 251 -2.16 -8.52 15.22
N ASP A 252 -1.58 -9.40 16.04
CA ASP A 252 -2.21 -9.87 17.28
C ASP A 252 -2.61 -8.72 18.23
N PRO A 253 -1.76 -7.71 18.52
CA PRO A 253 -2.12 -6.60 19.39
C PRO A 253 -3.27 -5.73 18.86
N TRP A 254 -3.51 -5.72 17.55
CA TRP A 254 -4.56 -4.93 16.90
C TRP A 254 -5.93 -5.63 16.86
N LEU A 255 -5.98 -6.94 17.14
CA LEU A 255 -7.23 -7.70 17.09
C LEU A 255 -8.34 -7.16 18.01
N PRO A 256 -8.05 -6.70 19.26
CA PRO A 256 -9.08 -6.08 20.10
C PRO A 256 -9.70 -4.84 19.47
N LEU A 257 -8.88 -3.93 18.90
CA LEU A 257 -9.34 -2.73 18.21
C LEU A 257 -10.18 -3.07 16.98
N LEU A 258 -9.71 -4.01 16.16
CA LEU A 258 -10.46 -4.48 14.98
C LEU A 258 -11.81 -5.07 15.38
N ARG A 259 -11.86 -5.81 16.50
CA ARG A 259 -13.13 -6.34 17.05
C ARG A 259 -14.07 -5.22 17.49
N ALA A 260 -13.55 -4.21 18.19
CA ALA A 260 -14.34 -3.05 18.63
C ALA A 260 -14.94 -2.30 17.44
N ALA A 261 -14.09 -1.90 16.47
CA ALA A 261 -14.53 -1.20 15.26
C ALA A 261 -15.56 -2.00 14.43
N MET A 262 -15.38 -3.32 14.32
CA MET A 262 -16.35 -4.18 13.65
C MET A 262 -17.68 -4.26 14.40
N THR A 263 -17.66 -4.27 15.73
CA THR A 263 -18.88 -4.27 16.57
C THR A 263 -19.70 -3.01 16.32
N GLU A 264 -19.04 -1.86 16.33
CA GLU A 264 -19.67 -0.57 16.07
C GLU A 264 -20.22 -0.49 14.62
N GLY A 265 -19.41 -0.89 13.63
CA GLY A 265 -19.85 -0.94 12.25
C GLY A 265 -21.07 -1.85 12.01
N LEU A 266 -21.10 -3.01 12.68
CA LEU A 266 -22.24 -3.94 12.61
C LEU A 266 -23.49 -3.36 13.32
N ALA A 267 -23.32 -2.67 14.44
CA ALA A 267 -24.42 -1.99 15.14
C ALA A 267 -25.02 -0.88 14.26
N ALA A 268 -24.17 -0.03 13.68
CA ALA A 268 -24.61 1.01 12.73
C ALA A 268 -25.33 0.44 11.52
N ALA A 269 -24.86 -0.68 10.96
CA ALA A 269 -25.53 -1.37 9.86
C ALA A 269 -26.90 -1.91 10.25
N GLN A 270 -27.07 -2.42 11.47
CA GLN A 270 -28.36 -2.87 11.99
C GLN A 270 -29.33 -1.71 12.19
N GLU A 271 -28.87 -0.58 12.73
CA GLU A 271 -29.67 0.65 12.87
C GLU A 271 -30.11 1.21 11.51
N ALA A 272 -29.25 1.09 10.49
CA ALA A 272 -29.57 1.44 9.10
C ALA A 272 -30.55 0.48 8.42
N GLY A 273 -31.05 -0.55 9.16
CA GLY A 273 -32.07 -1.48 8.68
C GLY A 273 -31.53 -2.66 7.90
N ASN A 274 -30.27 -3.06 8.11
CA ASN A 274 -29.73 -4.29 7.55
C ASN A 274 -30.57 -5.49 8.06
N PRO A 275 -31.24 -6.25 7.16
CA PRO A 275 -32.10 -7.37 7.55
C PRO A 275 -31.30 -8.60 8.03
N PHE A 276 -29.98 -8.59 7.91
CA PHE A 276 -29.13 -9.73 8.21
C PHE A 276 -28.25 -9.44 9.43
N PRO A 277 -28.63 -9.92 10.64
CA PRO A 277 -27.75 -9.83 11.78
C PRO A 277 -26.53 -10.72 11.54
N VAL A 278 -25.35 -10.13 11.54
CA VAL A 278 -24.07 -10.83 11.46
C VAL A 278 -23.42 -10.75 12.82
N ASP A 279 -22.96 -11.89 13.32
CA ASP A 279 -22.15 -11.94 14.53
C ASP A 279 -20.69 -11.60 14.18
N GLN A 280 -20.09 -10.75 15.00
CA GLN A 280 -18.72 -10.27 14.81
C GLN A 280 -17.70 -11.40 14.73
N THR A 281 -17.75 -12.35 15.68
CA THR A 281 -16.81 -13.48 15.69
C THR A 281 -16.92 -14.28 14.42
N THR A 282 -18.15 -14.56 13.99
CA THR A 282 -18.43 -15.26 12.73
C THR A 282 -17.85 -14.52 11.52
N LEU A 283 -17.92 -13.18 11.51
CA LEU A 283 -17.37 -12.38 10.41
C LEU A 283 -15.85 -12.40 10.40
N MET A 284 -15.21 -12.24 11.57
CA MET A 284 -13.73 -12.29 11.67
C MET A 284 -13.17 -13.66 11.27
N ASP A 285 -13.79 -14.74 11.76
CA ASP A 285 -13.44 -16.12 11.38
C ASP A 285 -13.61 -16.33 9.87
N ALA A 286 -14.73 -15.90 9.31
CA ALA A 286 -15.01 -16.06 7.88
C ALA A 286 -14.02 -15.30 7.01
N LEU A 287 -13.60 -14.10 7.45
CA LEU A 287 -12.59 -13.30 6.76
C LEU A 287 -11.16 -13.80 7.01
N GLY A 288 -10.94 -14.67 8.00
CA GLY A 288 -9.63 -15.21 8.36
C GLY A 288 -8.70 -14.17 8.98
N ILE A 289 -9.25 -13.16 9.64
CA ILE A 289 -8.46 -12.07 10.24
C ILE A 289 -7.59 -12.60 11.38
N GLU A 290 -8.13 -13.51 12.19
CA GLU A 290 -7.39 -14.13 13.31
C GLU A 290 -6.25 -15.07 12.85
N ALA A 291 -6.24 -15.47 11.59
CA ALA A 291 -5.15 -16.23 11.01
C ALA A 291 -3.96 -15.35 10.57
N MET A 292 -4.16 -14.04 10.43
CA MET A 292 -3.09 -13.11 10.09
C MET A 292 -2.11 -12.97 11.24
N GLN A 293 -0.82 -13.04 10.94
CA GLN A 293 0.25 -12.91 11.93
C GLN A 293 0.93 -11.55 11.84
N ALA A 294 1.36 -11.18 10.62
CA ALA A 294 2.07 -9.93 10.43
C ALA A 294 1.84 -9.35 9.04
N LEU A 295 1.92 -8.03 8.97
CA LEU A 295 2.10 -7.28 7.73
C LEU A 295 3.53 -6.73 7.70
N PHE A 296 4.11 -6.65 6.51
CA PHE A 296 5.45 -6.09 6.35
C PHE A 296 5.62 -5.37 5.04
N ALA A 297 6.54 -4.42 5.05
CA ALA A 297 7.04 -3.76 3.86
C ALA A 297 8.55 -3.60 3.97
N SER A 298 9.24 -3.56 2.84
CA SER A 298 10.64 -3.14 2.80
C SER A 298 10.91 -2.32 1.56
N PHE A 299 11.91 -1.48 1.67
CA PHE A 299 12.38 -0.59 0.62
C PHE A 299 13.90 -0.61 0.58
N ASP A 300 14.46 -0.70 -0.61
CA ASP A 300 15.90 -0.78 -0.85
C ASP A 300 16.25 -0.12 -2.18
N PHE A 301 17.51 0.27 -2.33
CA PHE A 301 18.07 0.74 -3.58
C PHE A 301 19.15 -0.24 -4.09
N ASP A 302 18.92 -0.88 -5.23
CA ASP A 302 19.98 -1.59 -5.96
C ASP A 302 20.56 -0.64 -7.04
N GLY A 303 21.52 0.17 -6.63
CA GLY A 303 22.01 1.30 -7.41
C GLY A 303 20.91 2.35 -7.60
N ARG A 304 20.38 2.49 -8.83
CA ARG A 304 19.28 3.42 -9.13
C ARG A 304 17.92 2.74 -9.24
N ILE A 305 17.85 1.44 -9.00
CA ILE A 305 16.60 0.68 -9.01
C ILE A 305 15.99 0.78 -7.62
N MET A 306 14.71 1.11 -7.57
CA MET A 306 13.95 1.06 -6.33
C MET A 306 13.34 -0.33 -6.21
N ASP A 307 13.61 -1.00 -5.10
CA ASP A 307 13.12 -2.35 -4.77
C ASP A 307 12.21 -2.28 -3.56
N MET A 308 10.98 -2.68 -3.75
CA MET A 308 9.95 -2.64 -2.70
C MET A 308 9.36 -4.02 -2.53
N ASN A 309 9.26 -4.46 -1.28
CA ASN A 309 8.55 -5.68 -0.94
C ASN A 309 7.40 -5.34 -0.01
N PHE A 310 6.25 -5.99 -0.24
CA PHE A 310 5.07 -5.90 0.61
C PHE A 310 4.57 -7.31 0.84
N GLY A 311 4.05 -7.57 2.02
CA GLY A 311 3.53 -8.89 2.25
C GLY A 311 2.79 -9.06 3.56
N ALA A 312 2.29 -10.28 3.72
CA ALA A 312 1.62 -10.74 4.92
C ALA A 312 2.06 -12.16 5.25
N THR A 313 2.16 -12.45 6.54
CA THR A 313 2.30 -13.82 7.04
C THR A 313 1.04 -14.24 7.78
N TYR A 314 0.72 -15.53 7.73
CA TYR A 314 -0.50 -16.07 8.34
C TYR A 314 -0.29 -17.52 8.79
N THR A 315 -1.06 -17.95 9.80
CA THR A 315 -0.98 -19.31 10.35
C THR A 315 -1.61 -20.33 9.43
N GLU A 316 -2.67 -19.95 8.71
CA GLU A 316 -3.39 -20.79 7.77
C GLU A 316 -3.92 -19.99 6.58
N ASN A 317 -4.02 -20.62 5.43
CA ASN A 317 -4.56 -20.01 4.22
C ASN A 317 -6.10 -20.06 4.24
N SER A 318 -6.71 -19.14 5.00
CA SER A 318 -8.17 -19.02 5.20
C SER A 318 -8.68 -17.65 4.78
N GLY A 319 -9.99 -17.50 4.71
CA GLY A 319 -10.68 -16.24 4.47
C GLY A 319 -10.15 -15.45 3.26
N LEU A 320 -9.77 -14.20 3.50
CA LEU A 320 -9.25 -13.29 2.46
C LEU A 320 -7.98 -13.83 1.80
N MET A 321 -7.09 -14.48 2.57
CA MET A 321 -5.86 -15.05 2.02
C MET A 321 -6.16 -16.21 1.06
N LYS A 322 -7.16 -17.03 1.35
CA LYS A 322 -7.63 -18.10 0.45
C LYS A 322 -8.33 -17.55 -0.78
N LEU A 323 -9.01 -16.40 -0.66
CA LEU A 323 -9.68 -15.72 -1.78
C LEU A 323 -8.66 -15.24 -2.83
N ILE A 324 -7.48 -14.76 -2.40
CA ILE A 324 -6.35 -14.41 -3.26
C ILE A 324 -5.66 -15.71 -3.70
N ALA A 325 -6.32 -16.49 -4.55
CA ALA A 325 -5.94 -17.85 -4.90
C ALA A 325 -4.97 -17.92 -6.09
N TYR A 326 -3.76 -17.35 -5.96
CA TYR A 326 -2.72 -17.63 -6.95
C TYR A 326 -2.43 -19.15 -6.98
N GLY A 327 -2.38 -19.71 -8.20
CA GLY A 327 -2.12 -21.13 -8.40
C GLY A 327 -0.66 -21.49 -8.14
N PRO A 328 -0.37 -22.78 -7.94
CA PRO A 328 1.01 -23.26 -7.90
C PRO A 328 1.62 -23.16 -9.30
N GLY A 329 2.81 -22.60 -9.38
CA GLY A 329 3.58 -22.49 -10.62
C GLY A 329 3.93 -21.07 -11.00
N GLU A 330 4.74 -20.97 -12.05
CA GLU A 330 5.17 -19.68 -12.58
C GLU A 330 4.08 -19.03 -13.44
N ALA A 331 4.04 -17.69 -13.42
CA ALA A 331 3.19 -16.91 -14.30
C ALA A 331 3.43 -17.28 -15.78
N PRO A 332 2.38 -17.52 -16.57
CA PRO A 332 2.53 -17.96 -17.95
C PRO A 332 3.13 -16.86 -18.83
N ARG A 333 4.06 -17.22 -19.70
CA ARG A 333 4.65 -16.30 -20.68
C ARG A 333 3.83 -16.29 -21.97
N LEU A 334 2.70 -15.61 -21.94
CA LEU A 334 1.72 -15.60 -23.02
C LEU A 334 2.24 -14.84 -24.24
N THR A 335 2.17 -15.46 -25.41
CA THR A 335 2.76 -14.91 -26.65
C THR A 335 1.83 -13.96 -27.40
N TYR A 336 0.55 -13.97 -27.07
CA TYR A 336 -0.46 -13.14 -27.72
C TYR A 336 -0.56 -11.71 -27.16
N ILE A 337 0.27 -11.35 -26.15
CA ILE A 337 0.35 -9.98 -25.67
C ILE A 337 0.96 -9.08 -26.75
N PRO A 338 0.28 -7.99 -27.16
CA PRO A 338 0.80 -7.06 -28.16
C PRO A 338 2.12 -6.41 -27.71
N LEU A 339 3.00 -6.09 -28.67
CA LEU A 339 4.31 -5.52 -28.37
C LEU A 339 4.24 -4.07 -27.90
N ASP A 340 3.17 -3.38 -28.22
CA ASP A 340 2.87 -1.99 -27.91
C ASP A 340 1.92 -1.84 -26.72
N SER A 341 1.81 -2.87 -25.88
CA SER A 341 1.03 -2.78 -24.65
C SER A 341 1.74 -1.94 -23.61
N ASP A 342 1.04 -0.95 -23.03
CA ASP A 342 1.58 -0.08 -21.98
C ASP A 342 1.74 -0.83 -20.66
N SER A 343 0.82 -1.75 -20.39
CA SER A 343 0.87 -2.60 -19.20
C SER A 343 0.31 -3.97 -19.50
N PHE A 344 0.85 -4.97 -18.83
CA PHE A 344 0.24 -6.30 -18.80
C PHE A 344 0.53 -7.02 -17.49
N THR A 345 -0.41 -7.87 -17.10
CA THR A 345 -0.26 -8.82 -16.00
C THR A 345 -0.51 -10.21 -16.53
N THR A 346 0.32 -11.17 -16.15
CA THR A 346 0.04 -12.60 -16.37
C THR A 346 0.06 -13.31 -15.03
N ALA A 347 -0.85 -14.25 -14.84
CA ALA A 347 -0.96 -14.98 -13.59
C ALA A 347 -1.42 -16.41 -13.81
N THR A 348 -1.02 -17.28 -12.90
CA THR A 348 -1.66 -18.58 -12.68
C THR A 348 -2.59 -18.43 -11.47
N PHE A 349 -3.90 -18.62 -11.69
CA PHE A 349 -4.92 -18.40 -10.69
C PHE A 349 -5.78 -19.65 -10.47
N ASN A 350 -6.09 -19.97 -9.22
CA ASN A 350 -6.94 -21.10 -8.87
C ASN A 350 -8.38 -20.62 -8.60
N PHE A 351 -9.16 -20.50 -9.70
CA PHE A 351 -10.54 -20.03 -9.62
C PHE A 351 -11.44 -20.87 -8.72
N GLN A 352 -11.19 -22.18 -8.65
CA GLN A 352 -11.97 -23.09 -7.80
C GLN A 352 -11.69 -22.83 -6.32
N SER A 353 -10.44 -22.60 -5.94
CA SER A 353 -10.05 -22.26 -4.57
C SER A 353 -10.63 -20.90 -4.16
N SER A 354 -10.53 -19.89 -5.03
CA SER A 354 -11.10 -18.57 -4.78
C SER A 354 -12.62 -18.63 -4.64
N TRP A 355 -13.30 -19.36 -5.50
CA TRP A 355 -14.74 -19.58 -5.39
C TRP A 355 -15.12 -20.29 -4.09
N SER A 356 -14.39 -21.34 -3.72
CA SER A 356 -14.62 -22.03 -2.44
C SER A 356 -14.46 -21.08 -1.27
N ALA A 357 -13.39 -20.26 -1.26
CA ALA A 357 -13.17 -19.25 -0.22
C ALA A 357 -14.30 -18.22 -0.16
N MET A 358 -14.76 -17.73 -1.31
CA MET A 358 -15.90 -16.81 -1.36
C MET A 358 -17.17 -17.44 -0.79
N VAL A 359 -17.46 -18.70 -1.13
CA VAL A 359 -18.60 -19.45 -0.59
C VAL A 359 -18.44 -19.67 0.92
N ASP A 360 -17.23 -20.01 1.39
CA ASP A 360 -16.95 -20.21 2.81
C ASP A 360 -17.17 -18.89 3.59
N ILE A 361 -16.67 -17.76 3.08
CA ILE A 361 -16.88 -16.41 3.65
C ILE A 361 -18.37 -16.07 3.70
N MET A 362 -19.06 -16.21 2.57
CA MET A 362 -20.49 -15.88 2.51
C MET A 362 -21.34 -16.77 3.43
N ASN A 363 -21.02 -18.06 3.53
CA ASN A 363 -21.68 -18.98 4.46
C ASN A 363 -21.36 -18.65 5.92
N GLY A 364 -20.13 -18.20 6.21
CA GLY A 364 -19.74 -17.74 7.53
C GLY A 364 -20.55 -16.49 7.92
N ILE A 365 -20.71 -15.53 7.00
CA ILE A 365 -21.49 -14.32 7.24
C ILE A 365 -22.99 -14.66 7.38
N ASN A 366 -23.56 -15.33 6.39
CA ASN A 366 -24.97 -15.73 6.42
C ASN A 366 -25.25 -16.88 5.42
N PRO A 367 -25.45 -18.12 5.89
CA PRO A 367 -25.72 -19.26 5.02
C PRO A 367 -26.95 -19.09 4.12
N ALA A 368 -27.93 -18.26 4.53
CA ALA A 368 -29.14 -18.03 3.74
C ALA A 368 -28.85 -17.19 2.48
N LEU A 369 -27.83 -16.33 2.49
CA LEU A 369 -27.48 -15.50 1.32
C LEU A 369 -27.08 -16.35 0.13
N MET A 370 -26.20 -17.33 0.34
CA MET A 370 -25.77 -18.24 -0.72
C MET A 370 -26.93 -19.11 -1.22
N GLY A 371 -27.78 -19.58 -0.31
CA GLY A 371 -28.98 -20.34 -0.68
C GLY A 371 -29.95 -19.51 -1.53
N MET A 372 -30.19 -18.27 -1.16
CA MET A 372 -31.06 -17.35 -1.93
C MET A 372 -30.42 -17.00 -3.29
N ALA A 373 -29.13 -16.67 -3.35
CA ALA A 373 -28.44 -16.37 -4.60
C ALA A 373 -28.46 -17.58 -5.55
N ALA A 374 -28.20 -18.78 -5.04
CA ALA A 374 -28.26 -20.01 -5.83
C ALA A 374 -29.67 -20.30 -6.35
N MET A 375 -30.71 -20.16 -5.51
CA MET A 375 -32.12 -20.33 -5.93
C MET A 375 -32.51 -19.27 -6.97
N GLN A 376 -32.10 -18.02 -6.81
CA GLN A 376 -32.39 -16.95 -7.75
C GLN A 376 -31.75 -17.22 -9.11
N LEU A 377 -30.46 -17.58 -9.14
CA LEU A 377 -29.73 -17.96 -10.35
C LEU A 377 -30.37 -19.17 -11.02
N GLN A 378 -30.72 -20.21 -10.26
CA GLN A 378 -31.36 -21.39 -10.78
C GLN A 378 -32.76 -21.07 -11.36
N SER A 379 -33.53 -20.21 -10.69
CA SER A 379 -34.83 -19.75 -11.18
C SER A 379 -34.70 -18.95 -12.48
N MET A 380 -33.71 -18.06 -12.57
CA MET A 380 -33.41 -17.29 -13.78
C MET A 380 -33.01 -18.24 -14.94
N ALA A 381 -32.15 -19.22 -14.68
CA ALA A 381 -31.74 -20.21 -15.67
C ALA A 381 -32.91 -21.05 -16.18
N GLN A 382 -33.76 -21.53 -15.25
CA GLN A 382 -34.97 -22.28 -15.62
C GLN A 382 -35.94 -21.45 -16.46
N ASN A 383 -36.13 -20.17 -16.14
CA ASN A 383 -36.95 -19.25 -16.93
C ASN A 383 -36.37 -19.02 -18.33
N ALA A 384 -35.05 -19.09 -18.48
CA ALA A 384 -34.37 -19.06 -19.78
C ALA A 384 -34.37 -20.42 -20.49
N GLY A 385 -35.00 -21.46 -19.92
CA GLY A 385 -35.06 -22.81 -20.50
C GLY A 385 -33.76 -23.61 -20.41
N ALA A 386 -32.83 -23.19 -19.53
CA ALA A 386 -31.52 -23.79 -19.37
C ALA A 386 -31.30 -24.35 -17.95
N GLN A 387 -30.36 -25.26 -17.83
CA GLN A 387 -29.81 -25.70 -16.54
C GLN A 387 -28.35 -25.20 -16.48
N LEU A 388 -28.06 -24.25 -15.59
CA LEU A 388 -26.73 -23.70 -15.39
C LEU A 388 -26.17 -24.17 -14.05
N ASP A 389 -25.05 -24.84 -14.10
CA ASP A 389 -24.20 -25.12 -12.94
C ASP A 389 -22.91 -24.30 -13.07
N LEU A 390 -22.88 -23.14 -12.39
CA LEU A 390 -21.76 -22.21 -12.48
C LEU A 390 -20.41 -22.86 -12.15
N ARG A 391 -20.39 -23.79 -11.21
CA ARG A 391 -19.15 -24.46 -10.84
C ARG A 391 -18.68 -25.34 -11.99
N ARG A 392 -19.51 -26.28 -12.42
CA ARG A 392 -19.16 -27.25 -13.46
C ARG A 392 -18.97 -26.60 -14.83
N ASP A 393 -19.88 -25.69 -15.22
CA ASP A 393 -19.98 -25.22 -16.59
C ASP A 393 -19.05 -24.01 -16.84
N LEU A 394 -18.73 -23.24 -15.78
CA LEU A 394 -17.83 -22.09 -15.86
C LEU A 394 -16.49 -22.37 -15.16
N LEU A 395 -16.49 -22.58 -13.83
CA LEU A 395 -15.24 -22.61 -13.06
C LEU A 395 -14.35 -23.81 -13.38
N ASP A 396 -14.95 -25.01 -13.56
CA ASP A 396 -14.21 -26.22 -13.93
C ASP A 396 -13.70 -26.17 -15.37
N ASN A 397 -14.21 -25.22 -16.18
CA ASN A 397 -13.76 -24.99 -17.54
C ASN A 397 -12.58 -24.00 -17.64
N LEU A 398 -12.25 -23.27 -16.57
CA LEU A 398 -11.11 -22.37 -16.55
C LEU A 398 -9.81 -23.13 -16.27
N THR A 399 -8.74 -22.85 -17.04
CA THR A 399 -7.43 -23.52 -16.90
C THR A 399 -6.60 -22.96 -15.75
N GLY A 400 -6.93 -21.76 -15.25
CA GLY A 400 -6.12 -21.00 -14.32
C GLY A 400 -5.19 -19.99 -14.98
N GLU A 401 -4.96 -20.07 -16.28
CA GLU A 401 -4.21 -19.04 -17.01
C GLU A 401 -5.05 -17.75 -17.08
N MET A 402 -4.43 -16.64 -16.68
CA MET A 402 -5.04 -15.32 -16.74
C MET A 402 -4.06 -14.29 -17.28
N ALA A 403 -4.54 -13.37 -18.10
CA ALA A 403 -3.83 -12.14 -18.43
C ALA A 403 -4.75 -10.93 -18.36
N SER A 404 -4.18 -9.79 -18.00
CA SER A 404 -4.77 -8.46 -18.19
C SER A 404 -3.81 -7.67 -19.06
N ILE A 405 -4.30 -7.10 -20.14
CA ILE A 405 -3.51 -6.34 -21.12
C ILE A 405 -4.16 -4.97 -21.22
N GLN A 406 -3.36 -3.92 -21.07
CA GLN A 406 -3.88 -2.55 -21.03
C GLN A 406 -3.09 -1.68 -21.99
N ASN A 407 -3.81 -0.86 -22.74
CA ASN A 407 -3.29 0.28 -23.46
C ASN A 407 -3.99 1.53 -22.93
N LEU A 408 -3.21 2.55 -22.62
CA LEU A 408 -3.67 3.81 -22.07
C LEU A 408 -3.62 4.85 -23.20
N GLU A 409 -4.70 4.98 -23.96
CA GLU A 409 -4.86 6.11 -24.87
C GLU A 409 -5.58 7.22 -24.10
N GLY A 410 -4.81 8.19 -23.60
CA GLY A 410 -5.38 9.30 -22.82
C GLY A 410 -5.92 10.40 -23.72
N VAL A 411 -7.22 10.56 -23.82
CA VAL A 411 -7.81 11.86 -24.14
C VAL A 411 -8.03 12.61 -22.83
N ILE A 412 -7.19 13.62 -22.61
CA ILE A 412 -7.21 14.42 -21.40
C ILE A 412 -8.25 15.52 -21.61
N GLY A 413 -9.37 15.43 -20.91
CA GLY A 413 -10.37 16.48 -20.83
C GLY A 413 -10.16 17.36 -19.61
N ASP A 414 -10.93 18.46 -19.51
CA ASP A 414 -10.80 19.42 -18.42
C ASP A 414 -11.48 19.00 -17.12
N THR A 415 -12.20 17.88 -17.09
CA THR A 415 -12.86 17.35 -15.89
C THR A 415 -12.57 15.86 -15.73
N PHE A 416 -12.73 15.31 -14.50
CA PHE A 416 -12.65 13.86 -14.27
C PHE A 416 -13.65 13.09 -15.15
N ALA A 417 -14.78 13.75 -15.47
CA ALA A 417 -15.75 13.26 -16.40
C ALA A 417 -15.27 13.25 -17.85
N GLU A 418 -14.31 14.09 -18.17
CA GLU A 418 -13.67 14.26 -19.47
C GLU A 418 -12.26 13.71 -19.51
N LEU A 419 -11.69 13.25 -18.37
CA LEU A 419 -10.57 12.30 -18.33
C LEU A 419 -11.10 11.01 -18.95
N LYS A 420 -11.19 11.02 -20.24
CA LYS A 420 -11.32 9.79 -21.00
C LYS A 420 -9.98 9.07 -20.94
N LEU A 421 -9.76 8.42 -19.80
CA LEU A 421 -8.96 7.23 -19.78
C LEU A 421 -9.70 6.24 -20.67
N GLU A 422 -9.49 6.33 -21.97
CA GLU A 422 -9.82 5.22 -22.84
C GLU A 422 -8.86 4.09 -22.46
N GLN A 423 -9.18 3.45 -21.35
CA GLN A 423 -8.47 2.28 -20.89
C GLN A 423 -8.99 1.11 -21.70
N ASP A 424 -8.32 0.86 -22.79
CA ASP A 424 -8.54 -0.39 -23.54
C ASP A 424 -7.90 -1.53 -22.75
N GLN A 425 -8.75 -2.23 -22.01
CA GLN A 425 -8.33 -3.39 -21.24
C GLN A 425 -8.88 -4.67 -21.86
N VAL A 426 -8.03 -5.66 -22.03
CA VAL A 426 -8.41 -7.02 -22.38
C VAL A 426 -8.03 -7.94 -21.23
N VAL A 427 -9.04 -8.62 -20.68
CA VAL A 427 -8.84 -9.73 -19.76
C VAL A 427 -8.96 -11.03 -20.56
N ALA A 428 -7.91 -11.85 -20.51
CA ALA A 428 -7.86 -13.16 -21.13
C ALA A 428 -7.91 -14.24 -20.05
N LEU A 429 -8.83 -15.17 -20.17
CA LEU A 429 -8.98 -16.34 -19.31
C LEU A 429 -8.78 -17.60 -20.14
N GLY A 430 -7.85 -18.45 -19.73
CA GLY A 430 -7.66 -19.77 -20.38
C GLY A 430 -8.86 -20.68 -20.12
N ILE A 431 -9.31 -21.38 -21.16
CA ILE A 431 -10.46 -22.31 -21.09
C ILE A 431 -10.10 -23.69 -21.65
N HIS A 432 -10.75 -24.73 -21.12
CA HIS A 432 -10.59 -26.10 -21.60
C HIS A 432 -11.49 -26.43 -22.80
N GLN A 433 -12.73 -25.94 -22.78
CA GLN A 433 -13.76 -26.31 -23.76
C GLN A 433 -14.53 -25.08 -24.23
N HIS A 434 -14.42 -24.75 -25.49
CA HIS A 434 -15.10 -23.63 -26.14
C HIS A 434 -16.63 -23.77 -26.06
N GLU A 435 -17.19 -24.94 -26.47
CA GLU A 435 -18.63 -25.18 -26.51
C GLU A 435 -19.31 -25.07 -25.13
N ALA A 436 -18.64 -25.52 -24.07
CA ALA A 436 -19.19 -25.43 -22.72
C ALA A 436 -19.37 -23.97 -22.30
N LEU A 437 -18.38 -23.14 -22.58
CA LEU A 437 -18.42 -21.70 -22.25
C LEU A 437 -19.45 -20.96 -23.13
N GLU A 438 -19.54 -21.28 -24.41
CA GLU A 438 -20.55 -20.72 -25.31
C GLU A 438 -21.95 -20.97 -24.78
N ASN A 439 -22.25 -22.20 -24.32
CA ASN A 439 -23.53 -22.54 -23.70
C ASN A 439 -23.82 -21.74 -22.43
N VAL A 440 -22.82 -21.51 -21.60
CA VAL A 440 -22.94 -20.64 -20.40
C VAL A 440 -23.34 -19.23 -20.80
N ILE A 441 -22.63 -18.64 -21.76
CA ILE A 441 -22.88 -17.27 -22.22
C ILE A 441 -24.25 -17.14 -22.89
N GLU A 442 -24.63 -18.08 -23.73
CA GLU A 442 -25.99 -18.07 -24.35
C GLU A 442 -27.08 -18.23 -23.28
N THR A 443 -26.85 -19.01 -22.24
CA THR A 443 -27.74 -19.11 -21.08
C THR A 443 -27.86 -17.77 -20.34
N ILE A 444 -26.72 -17.10 -20.07
CA ILE A 444 -26.72 -15.78 -19.42
C ILE A 444 -27.47 -14.75 -20.29
N LYS A 445 -27.27 -14.75 -21.62
CA LYS A 445 -27.99 -13.89 -22.53
C LYS A 445 -29.51 -14.16 -22.46
N GLY A 446 -29.91 -15.42 -22.39
CA GLY A 446 -31.30 -15.81 -22.23
C GLY A 446 -31.93 -15.32 -20.92
N MET A 447 -31.16 -15.29 -19.83
CA MET A 447 -31.61 -14.80 -18.53
C MET A 447 -31.84 -13.27 -18.51
N VAL A 448 -31.09 -12.51 -19.26
CA VAL A 448 -31.25 -11.05 -19.40
C VAL A 448 -32.53 -10.70 -20.18
N GLY A 449 -33.24 -11.69 -20.67
CA GLY A 449 -34.55 -11.56 -21.32
C GLY A 449 -34.45 -10.98 -22.74
N GLN A 450 -35.27 -9.98 -23.12
CA GLN A 450 -35.21 -9.32 -24.44
C GLN A 450 -33.84 -8.74 -24.83
N GLY A 451 -32.80 -9.02 -24.02
CA GLY A 451 -31.42 -8.56 -24.13
C GLY A 451 -30.64 -9.06 -25.34
N SER A 452 -31.23 -9.92 -26.21
CA SER A 452 -30.56 -10.26 -27.49
C SER A 452 -30.38 -9.04 -28.40
N GLU A 453 -31.19 -7.99 -28.21
CA GLU A 453 -31.07 -6.73 -28.94
C GLU A 453 -29.88 -5.87 -28.48
N PHE A 454 -29.32 -6.14 -27.28
CA PHE A 454 -28.14 -5.43 -26.75
C PHE A 454 -26.81 -6.02 -27.21
N PHE A 455 -26.83 -7.17 -27.93
CA PHE A 455 -25.58 -7.77 -28.43
C PHE A 455 -25.46 -7.55 -29.94
N THR A 456 -24.45 -6.81 -30.34
CA THR A 456 -24.02 -6.74 -31.75
C THR A 456 -22.95 -7.77 -32.03
N LYS A 457 -22.88 -8.24 -33.28
CA LYS A 457 -21.89 -9.23 -33.73
C LYS A 457 -21.14 -8.68 -34.93
N ARG A 458 -19.82 -8.88 -34.93
CA ARG A 458 -19.01 -8.64 -36.12
C ARG A 458 -17.89 -9.69 -36.26
N ASP A 459 -17.56 -10.01 -37.47
CA ASP A 459 -16.44 -10.92 -37.74
C ASP A 459 -15.15 -10.15 -37.90
N PHE A 460 -14.08 -10.69 -37.29
CA PHE A 460 -12.71 -10.15 -37.37
C PHE A 460 -11.71 -11.32 -37.43
N GLU A 461 -10.97 -11.45 -38.51
CA GLU A 461 -9.93 -12.48 -38.74
C GLU A 461 -10.38 -13.92 -38.39
N GLY A 462 -11.63 -14.24 -38.71
CA GLY A 462 -12.23 -15.57 -38.48
C GLY A 462 -12.76 -15.77 -37.05
N HIS A 463 -12.75 -14.75 -36.21
CA HIS A 463 -13.37 -14.75 -34.89
C HIS A 463 -14.60 -13.87 -34.88
N THR A 464 -15.62 -14.28 -34.13
CA THR A 464 -16.83 -13.46 -33.92
C THR A 464 -16.70 -12.65 -32.65
N ILE A 465 -16.62 -11.33 -32.79
CA ILE A 465 -16.63 -10.37 -31.67
C ILE A 465 -18.08 -10.06 -31.33
N PHE A 466 -18.43 -10.24 -30.06
CA PHE A 466 -19.75 -9.88 -29.51
C PHE A 466 -19.54 -8.61 -28.68
N THR A 467 -20.30 -7.57 -28.99
CA THR A 467 -20.28 -6.31 -28.23
C THR A 467 -21.61 -6.15 -27.50
N LEU A 468 -21.52 -5.87 -26.19
CA LEU A 468 -22.71 -5.58 -25.36
C LEU A 468 -22.95 -4.06 -25.39
N ASP A 469 -24.04 -3.70 -26.03
CA ASP A 469 -24.53 -2.32 -26.11
C ASP A 469 -25.51 -2.08 -24.95
N ILE A 470 -24.95 -1.64 -23.80
CA ILE A 470 -25.77 -1.35 -22.61
C ILE A 470 -26.45 -0.01 -22.83
N PRO A 471 -27.84 0.05 -22.84
CA PRO A 471 -28.53 1.32 -22.93
C PRO A 471 -28.09 2.26 -21.84
N GLN A 472 -27.51 3.38 -22.24
CA GLN A 472 -26.96 4.35 -21.29
C GLN A 472 -28.08 5.21 -20.74
N ALA A 473 -28.13 5.40 -19.41
CA ALA A 473 -28.93 6.45 -18.82
C ALA A 473 -28.44 7.83 -19.36
N GLU A 474 -29.38 8.77 -19.58
CA GLU A 474 -29.07 10.09 -20.12
C GLU A 474 -27.85 10.71 -19.41
N GLY A 475 -26.82 11.08 -20.17
CA GLY A 475 -25.57 11.67 -19.66
C GLY A 475 -24.37 10.72 -19.57
N LYS A 476 -24.46 9.45 -19.96
CA LYS A 476 -23.32 8.53 -19.99
C LYS A 476 -22.53 8.60 -21.30
N ARG A 477 -21.23 8.33 -21.16
CA ARG A 477 -20.16 8.56 -22.13
C ARG A 477 -20.10 7.51 -23.23
N PRO A 478 -19.80 7.86 -24.48
CA PRO A 478 -19.30 6.90 -25.47
C PRO A 478 -17.94 6.35 -25.00
N GLY A 479 -17.69 5.08 -25.21
CA GLY A 479 -16.37 4.48 -24.99
C GLY A 479 -16.29 3.37 -23.91
N ASN A 480 -17.38 3.07 -23.19
CA ASN A 480 -17.42 1.91 -22.28
C ASN A 480 -18.15 0.73 -22.94
N GLU A 481 -17.65 0.29 -24.08
CA GLU A 481 -18.14 -0.93 -24.71
C GLU A 481 -17.54 -2.15 -24.01
N ILE A 482 -18.36 -3.15 -23.72
CA ILE A 482 -17.89 -4.46 -23.30
C ILE A 482 -17.98 -5.38 -24.51
N ALA A 483 -16.84 -5.87 -24.95
CA ALA A 483 -16.81 -6.86 -26.02
C ALA A 483 -16.19 -8.16 -25.53
N TYR A 484 -16.58 -9.29 -26.09
CA TYR A 484 -15.93 -10.55 -25.81
C TYR A 484 -15.80 -11.42 -27.06
N VAL A 485 -14.83 -12.32 -27.00
CA VAL A 485 -14.58 -13.36 -27.99
C VAL A 485 -14.24 -14.66 -27.28
N ILE A 486 -14.81 -15.77 -27.75
CA ILE A 486 -14.42 -17.10 -27.34
C ILE A 486 -13.56 -17.69 -28.47
N THR A 487 -12.36 -18.08 -28.14
CA THR A 487 -11.44 -18.80 -29.03
C THR A 487 -11.31 -20.27 -28.60
N ASP A 488 -10.56 -21.08 -29.31
CA ASP A 488 -10.38 -22.49 -28.93
C ASP A 488 -9.75 -22.69 -27.54
N GLY A 489 -8.98 -21.70 -27.04
CA GLY A 489 -8.29 -21.81 -25.75
C GLY A 489 -8.50 -20.67 -24.78
N HIS A 490 -9.23 -19.61 -25.18
CA HIS A 490 -9.37 -18.42 -24.34
C HIS A 490 -10.75 -17.77 -24.46
N LEU A 491 -11.23 -17.25 -23.33
CA LEU A 491 -12.25 -16.21 -23.27
C LEU A 491 -11.50 -14.86 -23.18
N LEU A 492 -11.69 -14.01 -24.16
CA LEU A 492 -11.17 -12.63 -24.18
C LEU A 492 -12.31 -11.68 -23.90
N ILE A 493 -12.18 -10.83 -22.90
CA ILE A 493 -13.16 -9.80 -22.54
C ILE A 493 -12.48 -8.44 -22.67
N SER A 494 -13.02 -7.56 -23.48
CA SER A 494 -12.55 -6.19 -23.65
C SER A 494 -13.47 -5.22 -22.91
N MET A 495 -12.85 -4.28 -22.22
CA MET A 495 -13.53 -3.12 -21.62
C MET A 495 -12.90 -1.86 -22.21
N GLY A 496 -13.71 -0.98 -22.78
CA GLY A 496 -13.26 0.17 -23.57
C GLY A 496 -13.48 -0.03 -25.04
N THR A 497 -12.54 0.40 -25.89
CA THR A 497 -12.64 0.17 -27.32
C THR A 497 -12.18 -1.26 -27.67
N PRO A 498 -12.68 -1.87 -28.76
CA PRO A 498 -12.21 -3.21 -29.16
C PRO A 498 -10.84 -3.22 -29.81
N ALA A 499 -10.12 -2.10 -29.89
CA ALA A 499 -8.84 -2.00 -30.59
C ALA A 499 -7.76 -2.92 -30.00
N THR A 500 -7.63 -2.95 -28.68
CA THR A 500 -6.67 -3.85 -27.99
C THR A 500 -7.08 -5.31 -28.16
N LEU A 501 -8.39 -5.63 -28.13
CA LEU A 501 -8.89 -6.97 -28.40
C LEU A 501 -8.51 -7.44 -29.81
N GLU A 502 -8.64 -6.59 -30.82
CA GLU A 502 -8.24 -6.89 -32.19
C GLU A 502 -6.72 -7.15 -32.30
N LYS A 503 -5.91 -6.34 -31.62
CA LYS A 503 -4.45 -6.57 -31.56
C LYS A 503 -4.13 -7.94 -30.93
N VAL A 504 -4.81 -8.30 -29.84
CA VAL A 504 -4.66 -9.62 -29.20
C VAL A 504 -5.07 -10.75 -30.14
N LEU A 505 -6.20 -10.63 -30.85
CA LEU A 505 -6.66 -11.63 -31.83
C LEU A 505 -5.66 -11.83 -32.97
N LEU A 506 -5.06 -10.75 -33.51
CA LEU A 506 -4.01 -10.80 -34.53
C LEU A 506 -2.73 -11.51 -34.02
N LYS A 507 -2.50 -11.50 -32.71
CA LYS A 507 -1.34 -12.12 -32.07
C LYS A 507 -1.57 -13.57 -31.65
N LEU A 508 -2.81 -14.04 -31.60
CA LEU A 508 -3.10 -15.44 -31.29
C LEU A 508 -2.39 -16.35 -32.32
N GLY A 509 -1.49 -17.21 -31.83
CA GLY A 509 -0.69 -18.11 -32.66
C GLY A 509 0.64 -17.53 -33.20
N ASP A 510 0.92 -16.22 -33.05
CA ASP A 510 2.23 -15.66 -33.39
C ASP A 510 3.22 -15.83 -32.24
N THR A 511 3.99 -16.90 -32.25
CA THR A 511 5.04 -17.14 -31.24
C THR A 511 6.37 -16.44 -31.54
N LYS A 512 6.53 -15.82 -32.72
CA LYS A 512 7.82 -15.26 -33.17
C LYS A 512 8.10 -13.90 -32.53
N ASN A 513 7.08 -13.07 -32.42
CA ASN A 513 7.18 -11.70 -31.93
C ASN A 513 6.47 -11.61 -30.56
N SER A 514 7.13 -12.01 -29.50
CA SER A 514 6.58 -11.99 -28.15
C SER A 514 7.11 -10.78 -27.37
N VAL A 515 6.25 -10.13 -26.59
CA VAL A 515 6.59 -9.03 -25.66
C VAL A 515 7.72 -9.45 -24.70
N TRP A 516 7.78 -10.71 -24.30
CA TRP A 516 8.82 -11.28 -23.44
C TRP A 516 10.23 -11.26 -24.04
N LYS A 517 10.36 -10.99 -25.35
CA LYS A 517 11.65 -10.86 -26.05
C LYS A 517 12.11 -9.41 -26.14
N LEU A 518 11.26 -8.45 -25.84
CA LEU A 518 11.66 -7.05 -25.78
C LEU A 518 12.78 -6.87 -24.75
N PRO A 519 13.86 -6.14 -25.08
CA PRO A 519 15.00 -6.00 -24.18
C PRO A 519 14.63 -5.44 -22.82
N GLU A 520 13.74 -4.43 -22.78
CA GLU A 520 13.24 -3.77 -21.58
C GLU A 520 12.43 -4.73 -20.69
N VAL A 521 11.48 -5.47 -21.26
CA VAL A 521 10.68 -6.46 -20.54
C VAL A 521 11.55 -7.58 -19.97
N ARG A 522 12.46 -8.11 -20.81
CA ARG A 522 13.37 -9.18 -20.38
C ARG A 522 14.30 -8.72 -19.27
N ARG A 523 14.79 -7.47 -19.34
CA ARG A 523 15.65 -6.90 -18.29
C ARG A 523 14.86 -6.73 -16.98
N ALA A 524 13.66 -6.16 -17.06
CA ALA A 524 12.81 -5.93 -15.90
C ALA A 524 12.41 -7.25 -15.22
N VAL A 525 11.80 -8.18 -15.98
CA VAL A 525 11.34 -9.47 -15.44
C VAL A 525 12.51 -10.36 -14.99
N GLY A 526 13.67 -10.24 -15.64
CA GLY A 526 14.86 -11.02 -15.25
C GLY A 526 15.47 -10.63 -13.91
N ARG A 527 15.00 -9.54 -13.28
CA ARG A 527 15.39 -9.14 -11.91
C ARG A 527 14.45 -9.68 -10.82
N LEU A 528 13.29 -10.15 -11.21
CA LEU A 528 12.40 -10.82 -10.27
C LEU A 528 12.94 -12.22 -9.96
N PRO A 529 12.81 -12.71 -8.71
CA PRO A 529 13.08 -14.10 -8.38
C PRO A 529 12.21 -15.05 -9.20
N ASP A 530 12.70 -16.25 -9.44
CA ASP A 530 11.93 -17.31 -10.12
C ASP A 530 10.69 -17.71 -9.31
N GLY A 531 9.70 -18.30 -9.98
CA GLY A 531 8.53 -18.88 -9.33
C GLY A 531 7.41 -17.90 -8.98
N ALA A 532 7.44 -16.66 -9.50
CA ALA A 532 6.32 -15.75 -9.33
C ALA A 532 5.04 -16.31 -9.96
N ALA A 533 3.96 -16.42 -9.18
CA ALA A 533 2.65 -16.88 -9.63
C ALA A 533 1.91 -15.82 -10.47
N ALA A 534 2.28 -14.55 -10.31
CA ALA A 534 1.87 -13.46 -11.18
C ALA A 534 3.07 -12.55 -11.49
N ILE A 535 3.09 -12.01 -12.69
CA ILE A 535 4.06 -11.00 -13.14
C ILE A 535 3.28 -9.86 -13.78
N GLN A 536 3.53 -8.64 -13.31
CA GLN A 536 3.03 -7.42 -13.93
C GLN A 536 4.22 -6.64 -14.50
N TYR A 537 4.04 -6.12 -15.69
CA TYR A 537 4.96 -5.16 -16.34
C TYR A 537 4.18 -3.90 -16.69
N GLN A 538 4.83 -2.75 -16.53
CA GLN A 538 4.24 -1.45 -16.78
C GLN A 538 5.28 -0.52 -17.43
N ASP A 539 4.95 0.06 -18.57
CA ASP A 539 5.77 1.12 -19.18
C ASP A 539 5.47 2.45 -18.46
N LEU A 540 6.40 2.88 -17.62
CA LEU A 540 6.22 4.11 -16.83
C LEU A 540 6.32 5.38 -17.67
N ARG A 541 6.83 5.29 -18.91
CA ARG A 541 6.90 6.43 -19.83
C ARG A 541 5.51 6.86 -20.29
N SER A 542 4.62 5.89 -20.55
CA SER A 542 3.23 6.16 -20.96
C SER A 542 2.34 6.60 -19.80
N ILE A 543 2.55 6.01 -18.63
CA ILE A 543 1.67 6.21 -17.46
C ILE A 543 1.99 7.49 -16.71
N GLY A 544 3.26 7.87 -16.66
CA GLY A 544 3.71 9.00 -15.86
C GLY A 544 3.07 10.33 -16.28
N ASP A 545 2.89 10.54 -17.57
CA ASP A 545 2.25 11.76 -18.08
C ASP A 545 0.79 11.86 -17.64
N LEU A 546 0.11 10.70 -17.58
CA LEU A 546 -1.26 10.59 -17.17
C LEU A 546 -1.46 10.90 -15.68
N ALA A 547 -0.48 10.53 -14.85
CA ALA A 547 -0.53 10.78 -13.41
C ALA A 547 -0.59 12.28 -13.08
N PHE A 548 0.19 13.12 -13.77
CA PHE A 548 0.15 14.58 -13.55
C PHE A 548 -1.21 15.19 -13.92
N HIS A 549 -1.82 14.71 -14.99
CA HIS A 549 -3.14 15.16 -15.37
C HIS A 549 -4.21 14.71 -14.38
N ALA A 550 -4.13 13.47 -13.90
CA ALA A 550 -5.06 12.96 -12.88
C ALA A 550 -4.96 13.76 -11.58
N ILE A 551 -3.74 14.10 -11.14
CA ILE A 551 -3.50 14.95 -9.96
C ILE A 551 -4.09 16.34 -10.18
N ALA A 552 -3.85 16.96 -11.36
CA ALA A 552 -4.37 18.31 -11.68
C ALA A 552 -5.89 18.37 -11.67
N ILE A 553 -6.56 17.31 -12.11
CA ILE A 553 -8.02 17.23 -12.10
C ILE A 553 -8.55 17.00 -10.68
N ALA A 554 -7.92 16.08 -9.91
CA ALA A 554 -8.28 15.84 -8.52
C ALA A 554 -8.18 17.14 -7.69
N ASP A 555 -7.08 17.88 -7.85
CA ASP A 555 -6.86 19.15 -7.19
C ASP A 555 -7.91 20.23 -7.55
N ARG A 556 -8.32 20.27 -8.83
CA ARG A 556 -9.38 21.19 -9.26
C ARG A 556 -10.74 20.86 -8.62
N LEU A 557 -11.11 19.57 -8.58
CA LEU A 557 -12.35 19.12 -7.95
C LEU A 557 -12.37 19.43 -6.46
N HIS A 558 -11.25 19.22 -5.79
CA HIS A 558 -11.09 19.55 -4.37
C HIS A 558 -11.30 21.04 -4.09
N ALA A 559 -10.77 21.89 -4.97
CA ALA A 559 -10.99 23.33 -4.90
C ALA A 559 -12.46 23.75 -5.18
N GLU A 560 -13.20 23.04 -6.05
CA GLU A 560 -14.62 23.28 -6.32
C GLU A 560 -15.51 22.93 -5.12
N ASP A 561 -15.08 21.97 -4.28
CA ASP A 561 -15.77 21.59 -3.02
C ASP A 561 -15.51 22.58 -1.87
N GLY A 562 -14.71 23.63 -2.11
CA GLY A 562 -14.49 24.75 -1.18
C GLY A 562 -13.33 24.55 -0.21
N GLU A 563 -12.42 23.63 -0.50
CA GLU A 563 -11.20 23.44 0.26
C GLU A 563 -10.09 24.36 -0.25
N ASP A 564 -9.44 25.08 0.67
CA ASP A 564 -8.38 26.05 0.35
C ASP A 564 -7.03 25.39 0.03
N PHE A 565 -6.84 24.11 0.42
CA PHE A 565 -5.61 23.37 0.20
C PHE A 565 -5.43 22.98 -1.27
N ARG A 566 -4.29 23.36 -1.86
CA ARG A 566 -3.97 23.09 -3.27
C ARG A 566 -2.73 22.19 -3.36
N ILE A 567 -2.85 21.08 -4.09
CA ILE A 567 -1.75 20.13 -4.30
C ILE A 567 -0.85 20.58 -5.45
N CYS A 568 -1.42 21.14 -6.53
CA CYS A 568 -0.67 21.44 -7.74
C CYS A 568 -1.14 22.73 -8.43
N ASP A 569 -0.33 23.22 -9.37
CA ASP A 569 -0.72 24.23 -10.36
C ASP A 569 -1.17 23.53 -11.65
N PRO A 570 -2.49 23.47 -11.92
CA PRO A 570 -3.01 22.82 -13.13
C PRO A 570 -2.57 23.47 -14.44
N SER A 571 -2.03 24.70 -14.40
CA SER A 571 -1.50 25.38 -15.58
C SER A 571 -0.04 25.01 -15.90
N ALA A 572 0.63 24.31 -14.98
CA ALA A 572 2.04 23.96 -15.05
C ALA A 572 2.27 22.45 -15.22
N ILE A 573 1.31 21.73 -15.82
CA ILE A 573 1.46 20.29 -16.10
C ILE A 573 2.76 20.06 -16.88
N PRO A 574 3.62 19.11 -16.43
CA PRO A 574 4.86 18.79 -17.12
C PRO A 574 4.66 18.32 -18.57
N ASP A 575 5.68 18.53 -19.42
CA ASP A 575 5.64 18.10 -20.81
C ASP A 575 5.47 16.57 -20.94
N ALA A 576 4.76 16.13 -21.98
CA ALA A 576 4.62 14.72 -22.30
C ALA A 576 5.99 14.02 -22.47
N GLY A 577 6.13 12.81 -21.91
CA GLY A 577 7.37 12.04 -21.88
C GLY A 577 8.37 12.50 -20.82
N MET A 578 8.00 13.43 -19.94
CA MET A 578 8.91 13.92 -18.90
C MET A 578 9.29 12.80 -17.92
N VAL A 579 8.32 12.01 -17.43
CA VAL A 579 8.59 10.87 -16.53
C VAL A 579 9.52 9.85 -17.17
N GLY A 580 9.39 9.64 -18.48
CA GLY A 580 10.24 8.74 -19.26
C GLY A 580 11.73 9.13 -19.33
N ARG A 581 12.11 10.33 -18.86
CA ARG A 581 13.53 10.72 -18.71
C ARG A 581 14.17 10.07 -17.49
N TYR A 582 13.37 9.76 -16.47
CA TYR A 582 13.79 9.24 -15.18
C TYR A 582 13.51 7.75 -15.04
N PHE A 583 12.35 7.29 -15.51
CA PHE A 583 11.87 5.93 -15.37
C PHE A 583 11.62 5.26 -16.71
N ALA A 584 11.98 3.98 -16.80
CA ALA A 584 11.72 3.16 -17.96
C ALA A 584 10.49 2.28 -17.75
N ALA A 585 10.50 1.49 -16.69
CA ALA A 585 9.47 0.50 -16.43
C ALA A 585 9.29 0.22 -14.93
N GLY A 586 8.09 -0.21 -14.59
CA GLY A 586 7.79 -0.91 -13.36
C GLY A 586 7.60 -2.40 -13.63
N VAL A 587 8.08 -3.25 -12.75
CA VAL A 587 7.79 -4.68 -12.80
C VAL A 587 7.49 -5.18 -11.40
N SER A 588 6.47 -6.02 -11.25
CA SER A 588 6.20 -6.68 -9.99
C SER A 588 5.95 -8.17 -10.17
N GLY A 589 6.25 -8.93 -9.12
CA GLY A 589 5.95 -10.34 -9.01
C GLY A 589 5.19 -10.63 -7.73
N VAL A 590 4.37 -11.67 -7.76
CA VAL A 590 3.62 -12.15 -6.61
C VAL A 590 4.01 -13.60 -6.32
N TRP A 591 4.39 -13.87 -5.10
CA TRP A 591 4.66 -15.21 -4.58
C TRP A 591 3.68 -15.49 -3.45
N LYS A 592 3.09 -16.65 -3.47
CA LYS A 592 2.18 -17.08 -2.43
C LYS A 592 2.42 -18.52 -2.08
N ASP A 593 2.55 -18.79 -0.79
CA ASP A 593 2.60 -20.13 -0.23
C ASP A 593 1.50 -20.34 0.84
N ASP A 594 1.55 -21.42 1.60
CA ASP A 594 0.53 -21.73 2.60
C ASP A 594 0.59 -20.81 3.84
N ARG A 595 1.62 -19.99 3.97
CA ARG A 595 1.87 -19.15 5.15
C ARG A 595 2.30 -17.72 4.84
N SER A 596 2.48 -17.40 3.58
CA SER A 596 2.90 -16.04 3.21
C SER A 596 2.38 -15.63 1.84
N LEU A 597 2.14 -14.33 1.71
CA LEU A 597 1.93 -13.61 0.46
C LEU A 597 3.02 -12.56 0.37
N LEU A 598 3.79 -12.58 -0.70
CA LEU A 598 4.83 -11.60 -1.01
C LEU A 598 4.56 -10.95 -2.35
N ILE A 599 4.64 -9.64 -2.41
CA ILE A 599 4.64 -8.83 -3.62
C ILE A 599 5.97 -8.08 -3.65
N ARG A 600 6.76 -8.28 -4.69
CA ARG A 600 7.98 -7.49 -4.94
C ARG A 600 7.76 -6.62 -6.15
N ALA A 601 8.05 -5.34 -6.01
CA ALA A 601 7.94 -4.35 -7.07
C ALA A 601 9.28 -3.64 -7.28
N LEU A 602 9.70 -3.56 -8.53
CA LEU A 602 10.93 -2.89 -8.95
C LEU A 602 10.57 -1.72 -9.86
N VAL A 603 11.16 -0.56 -9.61
CA VAL A 603 11.08 0.61 -10.49
C VAL A 603 12.45 0.81 -11.13
N LEU A 604 12.50 0.66 -12.45
CA LEU A 604 13.72 0.72 -13.21
C LEU A 604 13.97 2.13 -13.77
N PRO A 605 15.21 2.65 -13.66
CA PRO A 605 15.56 3.95 -14.20
C PRO A 605 15.58 3.94 -15.74
N ALA A 606 15.37 5.13 -16.32
CA ALA A 606 15.66 5.37 -17.72
C ALA A 606 17.20 5.40 -17.95
N GLY A 607 17.65 4.79 -19.04
CA GLY A 607 19.06 4.77 -19.41
C GLY A 607 19.85 3.59 -18.85
N LYS A 608 21.14 3.80 -18.54
CA LYS A 608 21.99 2.77 -17.93
C LYS A 608 21.81 2.79 -16.41
N GLU A 609 21.69 1.60 -15.87
CA GLU A 609 21.65 1.34 -14.42
C GLU A 609 22.92 1.83 -13.73
#